data_fec53e7170a21b21cfb0d161d4364f12
#
_entry.id   fec53e7170a21b21cfb0d161d4364f12
#
_cell.length_a   1.000
_cell.length_b   1.000
_cell.length_c   1.000
_cell.angle_alpha   90.00
_cell.angle_beta   90.00
_cell.angle_gamma   90.00
#
_symmetry.space_group_name_H-M   'P 1'
#
loop_
_entity.id
_entity.type
_entity.pdbx_description
1 polymer ?
#
loop_
_entity_poly.entity_id
_entity_poly.type
_entity_poly.pdbx_seq_one_letter_code
_entity_poly.pdbx_strand_id
1 'polypeptide(L)'
;MTKVDVIWNVRFEVTFYGVDQEGKSFREIKENIIKFDDNFEIPNKLPFDSKENVEINFLLWVDGISPEKLVPLPHDYFDKDVRYGEESIDVLEVIKN
;
A
#
# COMPACT_ATOMS: atom_id res chain seq x y z
N MET A 1 16.64 -12.00 -27.95
CA MET A 1 17.22 -11.46 -26.70
C MET A 1 16.21 -11.60 -25.57
N THR A 2 16.60 -12.21 -24.49
CA THR A 2 15.71 -12.42 -23.36
C THR A 2 15.70 -11.17 -22.50
N LYS A 3 14.52 -10.58 -22.34
CA LYS A 3 14.35 -9.47 -21.43
C LYS A 3 14.31 -10.03 -20.00
N VAL A 4 15.19 -9.54 -19.16
CA VAL A 4 15.20 -9.93 -17.74
C VAL A 4 14.31 -8.93 -17.00
N ASP A 5 13.20 -9.45 -16.47
CA ASP A 5 12.32 -8.62 -15.66
C ASP A 5 12.94 -8.40 -14.29
N VAL A 6 13.07 -7.15 -13.91
CA VAL A 6 13.56 -6.80 -12.58
C VAL A 6 12.35 -6.70 -11.66
N ILE A 7 12.32 -7.58 -10.68
CA ILE A 7 11.23 -7.62 -9.69
C ILE A 7 11.74 -7.01 -8.40
N TRP A 8 10.96 -6.12 -7.83
CA TRP A 8 11.22 -5.53 -6.53
C TRP A 8 10.20 -6.02 -5.52
N ASN A 9 10.61 -6.11 -4.27
CA ASN A 9 9.69 -6.36 -3.17
C ASN A 9 9.49 -5.04 -2.43
N VAL A 10 8.24 -4.63 -2.32
CA VAL A 10 7.89 -3.41 -1.59
C VAL A 10 7.13 -3.80 -0.34
N ARG A 11 7.71 -3.51 0.81
CA ARG A 11 7.09 -3.70 2.11
C ARG A 11 6.48 -2.38 2.54
N PHE A 12 5.23 -2.40 2.89
CA PHE A 12 4.48 -1.19 3.22
C PHE A 12 3.48 -1.46 4.32
N GLU A 13 3.00 -0.38 4.94
CA GLU A 13 1.92 -0.47 5.92
C GLU A 13 0.82 0.51 5.58
N VAL A 14 -0.40 0.12 5.93
CA VAL A 14 -1.58 0.97 5.82
C VAL A 14 -2.07 1.25 7.23
N THR A 15 -2.20 2.52 7.56
CA THR A 15 -2.73 2.96 8.85
C THR A 15 -4.18 3.38 8.67
N PHE A 16 -5.05 2.72 9.43
CA PHE A 16 -6.48 3.01 9.43
C PHE A 16 -6.80 3.86 10.66
N TYR A 17 -7.43 5.00 10.46
CA TYR A 17 -7.88 5.88 11.52
C TYR A 17 -9.39 5.70 11.68
N GLY A 18 -9.82 5.48 12.90
CA GLY A 18 -11.22 5.22 13.15
C GLY A 18 -11.73 5.85 14.44
N VAL A 19 -13.05 5.77 14.60
CA VAL A 19 -13.75 6.22 15.80
C VAL A 19 -14.69 5.08 16.21
N ASP A 20 -14.61 4.68 17.47
CA ASP A 20 -15.48 3.62 17.99
C ASP A 20 -16.87 4.14 18.38
N GLN A 21 -17.75 3.24 18.83
CA GLN A 21 -19.12 3.58 19.20
C GLN A 21 -19.21 4.57 20.36
N GLU A 22 -18.15 4.69 21.16
CA GLU A 22 -18.07 5.64 22.27
C GLU A 22 -17.52 6.99 21.84
N GLY A 23 -17.22 7.16 20.55
CA GLY A 23 -16.63 8.38 20.02
C GLY A 23 -15.14 8.51 20.25
N LYS A 24 -14.49 7.41 20.68
CA LYS A 24 -13.07 7.41 20.97
C LYS A 24 -12.25 7.11 19.71
N SER A 25 -11.26 7.94 19.42
CA SER A 25 -10.39 7.74 18.26
C SER A 25 -9.40 6.62 18.52
N PHE A 26 -9.12 5.85 17.46
CA PHE A 26 -8.12 4.79 17.50
C PHE A 26 -7.44 4.66 16.14
N ARG A 27 -6.39 3.86 16.12
CA ARG A 27 -5.63 3.63 14.90
C ARG A 27 -5.23 2.15 14.83
N GLU A 28 -5.32 1.56 13.64
CA GLU A 28 -4.86 0.20 13.38
C GLU A 28 -3.90 0.21 12.20
N ILE A 29 -2.84 -0.57 12.29
CA ILE A 29 -1.81 -0.67 11.26
C ILE A 29 -1.81 -2.08 10.70
N LYS A 30 -1.86 -2.20 9.38
CA LYS A 30 -1.74 -3.48 8.66
C LYS A 30 -0.57 -3.39 7.70
N GLU A 31 0.24 -4.42 7.66
CA GLU A 31 1.45 -4.48 6.86
C GLU A 31 1.34 -5.56 5.79
N ASN A 32 1.96 -5.34 4.65
CA ASN A 32 2.06 -6.35 3.60
C ASN A 32 3.32 -6.13 2.77
N ILE A 33 3.66 -7.15 1.99
CA ILE A 33 4.76 -7.11 1.04
C ILE A 33 4.21 -7.54 -0.31
N ILE A 34 4.50 -6.79 -1.36
CA ILE A 34 4.10 -7.17 -2.70
C ILE A 34 5.31 -7.23 -3.62
N LYS A 35 5.19 -8.08 -4.65
CA LYS A 35 6.16 -8.10 -5.76
C LYS A 35 5.71 -7.04 -6.74
N PHE A 36 6.61 -6.12 -7.06
CA PHE A 36 6.30 -4.95 -7.87
C PHE A 36 7.29 -4.87 -9.03
N ASP A 37 6.77 -4.83 -10.24
CA ASP A 37 7.60 -4.82 -11.45
C ASP A 37 7.08 -3.83 -12.48
N ASP A 38 7.78 -3.77 -13.61
CA ASP A 38 7.50 -2.84 -14.70
C ASP A 38 6.21 -3.16 -15.46
N ASN A 39 5.59 -4.31 -15.19
CA ASN A 39 4.33 -4.69 -15.84
C ASN A 39 3.10 -4.04 -15.20
N PHE A 40 3.25 -3.43 -14.04
CA PHE A 40 2.16 -2.72 -13.39
C PHE A 40 1.79 -1.47 -14.20
N GLU A 41 0.51 -1.21 -14.31
CA GLU A 41 0.02 0.00 -14.95
C GLU A 41 0.08 1.16 -13.96
N ILE A 42 0.98 2.09 -14.22
CA ILE A 42 1.26 3.21 -13.32
C ILE A 42 1.22 4.51 -14.12
N PRO A 43 0.40 5.50 -13.72
CA PRO A 43 0.40 6.79 -14.40
C PRO A 43 1.75 7.49 -14.19
N ASN A 44 2.31 8.02 -15.26
CA ASN A 44 3.61 8.72 -15.25
C ASN A 44 4.74 7.85 -14.67
N LYS A 45 4.73 6.59 -15.05
CA LYS A 45 5.69 5.60 -14.56
C LYS A 45 7.15 6.01 -14.79
N LEU A 46 7.96 5.88 -13.75
CA LEU A 46 9.40 6.10 -13.81
C LEU A 46 10.12 4.77 -14.12
N PRO A 47 11.38 4.82 -14.60
CA PRO A 47 12.17 3.60 -14.79
C PRO A 47 12.35 2.83 -13.46
N PHE A 48 12.28 1.50 -13.53
CA PHE A 48 12.48 0.64 -12.36
C PHE A 48 13.97 0.37 -12.11
N ASP A 49 14.76 1.43 -12.02
CA ASP A 49 16.22 1.36 -11.94
C ASP A 49 16.80 1.80 -10.61
N SER A 50 15.97 2.28 -9.70
CA SER A 50 16.42 2.71 -8.37
C SER A 50 15.30 2.52 -7.35
N LYS A 51 15.68 2.41 -6.07
CA LYS A 51 14.72 2.30 -4.98
C LYS A 51 13.78 3.50 -4.94
N GLU A 52 14.32 4.69 -5.17
CA GLU A 52 13.56 5.93 -5.16
C GLU A 52 12.46 5.93 -6.22
N ASN A 53 12.81 5.52 -7.43
CA ASN A 53 11.86 5.45 -8.53
C ASN A 53 10.78 4.39 -8.26
N VAL A 54 11.17 3.24 -7.74
CA VAL A 54 10.24 2.16 -7.41
C VAL A 54 9.26 2.61 -6.32
N GLU A 55 9.76 3.30 -5.31
CA GLU A 55 8.90 3.83 -4.23
C GLU A 55 7.90 4.84 -4.79
N ILE A 56 8.34 5.76 -5.64
CA ILE A 56 7.45 6.75 -6.27
C ILE A 56 6.38 6.04 -7.12
N ASN A 57 6.80 5.08 -7.93
CA ASN A 57 5.88 4.30 -8.75
C ASN A 57 4.85 3.57 -7.90
N PHE A 58 5.28 2.99 -6.78
CA PHE A 58 4.38 2.30 -5.86
C PHE A 58 3.32 3.25 -5.30
N LEU A 59 3.73 4.42 -4.84
CA LEU A 59 2.80 5.43 -4.30
C LEU A 59 1.81 5.92 -5.36
N LEU A 60 2.27 6.09 -6.60
CA LEU A 60 1.39 6.46 -7.71
C LEU A 60 0.38 5.35 -8.02
N TRP A 61 0.82 4.11 -7.96
CA TRP A 61 -0.04 2.96 -8.23
C TRP A 61 -1.12 2.79 -7.18
N VAL A 62 -0.77 2.89 -5.89
CA VAL A 62 -1.73 2.67 -4.81
C VAL A 62 -2.76 3.80 -4.67
N ASP A 63 -2.50 4.95 -5.25
CA ASP A 63 -3.39 6.11 -5.16
C ASP A 63 -4.81 5.80 -5.66
N GLY A 64 -4.94 4.90 -6.61
CA GLY A 64 -6.24 4.50 -7.13
C GLY A 64 -6.72 3.13 -6.64
N ILE A 65 -6.04 2.54 -5.67
CA ILE A 65 -6.31 1.17 -5.23
C ILE A 65 -7.01 1.18 -3.87
N SER A 66 -8.07 0.39 -3.76
CA SER A 66 -8.81 0.22 -2.50
C SER A 66 -7.95 -0.50 -1.47
N PRO A 67 -7.94 -0.07 -0.19
CA PRO A 67 -7.12 -0.71 0.85
C PRO A 67 -7.34 -2.21 0.99
N GLU A 68 -8.55 -2.69 0.72
CA GLU A 68 -8.88 -4.12 0.81
C GLU A 68 -8.07 -4.99 -0.15
N LYS A 69 -7.54 -4.38 -1.23
CA LYS A 69 -6.71 -5.07 -2.22
C LYS A 69 -5.23 -5.05 -1.85
N LEU A 70 -4.87 -4.27 -0.85
CA LEU A 70 -3.48 -4.06 -0.44
C LEU A 70 -3.13 -4.83 0.83
N VAL A 71 -4.01 -4.82 1.81
CA VAL A 71 -3.80 -5.43 3.13
C VAL A 71 -5.08 -6.06 3.64
N PRO A 72 -4.99 -7.01 4.59
CA PRO A 72 -6.20 -7.46 5.30
C PRO A 72 -6.82 -6.28 6.03
N LEU A 73 -8.12 -6.09 5.88
CA LEU A 73 -8.82 -5.02 6.59
C LEU A 73 -8.94 -5.35 8.08
N PRO A 74 -9.03 -4.32 8.96
CA PRO A 74 -9.39 -4.56 10.34
C PRO A 74 -10.71 -5.32 10.42
N HIS A 75 -10.84 -6.25 11.37
CA HIS A 75 -12.00 -7.14 11.44
C HIS A 75 -13.33 -6.41 11.62
N ASP A 76 -13.30 -5.21 12.20
CA ASP A 76 -14.46 -4.37 12.44
C ASP A 76 -14.63 -3.26 11.41
N TYR A 77 -13.90 -3.33 10.29
CA TYR A 77 -13.92 -2.28 9.27
C TYR A 77 -15.34 -2.00 8.72
N PHE A 78 -16.16 -3.03 8.62
CA PHE A 78 -17.53 -2.89 8.12
C PHE A 78 -18.58 -2.86 9.24
N ASP A 79 -18.14 -2.71 10.48
CA ASP A 79 -19.04 -2.63 11.62
C ASP A 79 -19.75 -1.28 11.63
N LYS A 80 -21.06 -1.30 11.87
CA LYS A 80 -21.89 -0.08 11.90
C LYS A 80 -21.52 0.85 13.05
N ASP A 81 -21.01 0.28 14.13
CA ASP A 81 -20.68 1.02 15.35
C ASP A 81 -19.25 1.56 15.33
N VAL A 82 -18.48 1.22 14.31
CA VAL A 82 -17.11 1.68 14.15
C VAL A 82 -16.97 2.40 12.80
N ARG A 83 -16.42 3.59 12.81
CA ARG A 83 -16.19 4.37 11.58
C ARG A 83 -14.71 4.50 11.33
N TYR A 84 -14.30 4.09 10.13
CA TYR A 84 -12.95 4.33 9.65
C TYR A 84 -12.97 5.52 8.70
N GLY A 85 -12.14 6.51 8.98
CA GLY A 85 -12.07 7.75 8.21
C GLY A 85 -10.93 7.76 7.21
N GLU A 86 -9.77 8.18 7.65
CA GLU A 86 -8.61 8.33 6.76
C GLU A 86 -7.68 7.12 6.83
N GLU A 87 -7.16 6.74 5.67
CA GLU A 87 -6.10 5.75 5.57
C GLU A 87 -4.84 6.45 5.07
N SER A 88 -3.70 6.01 5.57
CA SER A 88 -2.41 6.46 5.05
C SER A 88 -1.56 5.25 4.71
N ILE A 89 -0.72 5.38 3.69
CA ILE A 89 0.14 4.31 3.22
C ILE A 89 1.58 4.78 3.33
N ASP A 90 2.39 4.00 4.04
CA ASP A 90 3.82 4.28 4.20
C ASP A 90 4.64 3.13 3.66
N VAL A 91 5.59 3.44 2.80
CA VAL A 91 6.56 2.46 2.30
C VAL A 91 7.63 2.28 3.37
N LEU A 92 7.81 1.03 3.82
CA LEU A 92 8.79 0.71 4.86
C LEU A 92 10.13 0.29 4.27
N GLU A 93 10.09 -0.46 3.16
CA GLU A 93 11.31 -1.00 2.57
C GLU A 93 11.09 -1.35 1.10
N VAL A 94 12.09 -1.09 0.28
CA VAL A 94 12.11 -1.47 -1.14
C VAL A 94 13.36 -2.29 -1.37
N ILE A 95 13.18 -3.55 -1.75
CA ILE A 95 14.27 -4.50 -1.92
C ILE A 95 14.24 -5.05 -3.34
N LYS A 96 15.37 -4.98 -4.01
CA LYS A 96 15.53 -5.58 -5.34
C LYS A 96 15.66 -7.08 -5.16
N ASN A 97 14.81 -7.78 -5.88
CA ASN A 97 14.77 -9.24 -5.82
C ASN A 97 15.80 -9.87 -6.77
#